data_687477a101a3d9745a49cacf72f3831a
#
_entry.id   687477a101a3d9745a49cacf72f3831a
#
_cell.length_a   1.000
_cell.length_b   1.000
_cell.length_c   1.000
_cell.angle_alpha   90.00
_cell.angle_beta   90.00
_cell.angle_gamma   90.00
#
_symmetry.space_group_name_H-M   'P 1'
#
loop_
_entity.id
_entity.type
_entity.pdbx_description
1 polymer ?
#
loop_
_entity_poly.entity_id
_entity_poly.type
_entity_poly.pdbx_seq_one_letter_code
_entity_poly.pdbx_strand_id
1 'polypeptide(L)'
;MSGKHNSVIAAIGIDIGKNSFHVVGLDGRGAIALRQKWSRGQVETRLANMPACLIGMEACVGAHHLSRRLRLLGHDARLMPAKYVRAYSKGQKNDFRDAEAIVEAVQRPTMKFVATKTGDQLDLQALHRVRERLVSQRTGIINQIRAFLLERGVAVRQGLRVLRAELPGVLATRCDVLAPPMVRIIEDLAGDWRRLDERIEALSGEIETLDAGMPAASG
;
A
#
# COMPACT_ATOMS: atom_id res chain seq x y z
N MET A 1 32.10 -20.58 -33.50
CA MET A 1 30.65 -20.42 -33.63
C MET A 1 30.03 -20.87 -32.30
N SER A 2 29.80 -19.92 -31.39
CA SER A 2 29.21 -20.24 -30.05
C SER A 2 27.71 -20.35 -30.22
N GLY A 3 27.19 -21.59 -30.18
CA GLY A 3 25.77 -21.85 -30.18
C GLY A 3 25.13 -21.20 -28.96
N LYS A 4 24.27 -20.22 -29.15
CA LYS A 4 23.35 -19.76 -28.14
C LYS A 4 22.43 -20.95 -27.78
N HIS A 5 22.81 -21.73 -26.78
CA HIS A 5 21.85 -22.61 -26.14
C HIS A 5 20.72 -21.72 -25.64
N ASN A 6 19.56 -21.85 -26.25
CA ASN A 6 18.33 -21.20 -25.80
C ASN A 6 17.90 -21.96 -24.52
N SER A 7 18.56 -21.65 -23.40
CA SER A 7 18.27 -22.28 -22.11
C SER A 7 16.85 -21.91 -21.72
N VAL A 8 16.00 -22.91 -21.51
CA VAL A 8 14.63 -22.69 -21.05
C VAL A 8 14.68 -22.02 -19.67
N ILE A 9 14.05 -20.86 -19.53
CA ILE A 9 14.00 -20.13 -18.28
C ILE A 9 13.08 -20.89 -17.32
N ALA A 10 13.62 -21.31 -16.17
CA ALA A 10 12.89 -22.04 -15.14
C ALA A 10 12.22 -21.09 -14.12
N ALA A 11 12.91 -20.01 -13.75
CA ALA A 11 12.41 -19.04 -12.81
C ALA A 11 12.79 -17.60 -13.19
N ILE A 12 11.92 -16.64 -12.89
CA ILE A 12 12.12 -15.20 -13.14
C ILE A 12 11.91 -14.43 -11.84
N GLY A 13 12.80 -13.49 -11.56
CA GLY A 13 12.61 -12.45 -10.54
C GLY A 13 12.33 -11.11 -11.22
N ILE A 14 11.31 -10.43 -10.76
CA ILE A 14 10.93 -9.10 -11.25
C ILE A 14 10.98 -8.10 -10.10
N ASP A 15 11.91 -7.16 -10.17
CA ASP A 15 11.88 -5.96 -9.34
C ASP A 15 11.00 -4.91 -10.01
N ILE A 16 9.93 -4.50 -9.30
CA ILE A 16 8.88 -3.62 -9.81
C ILE A 16 9.24 -2.17 -9.52
N GLY A 17 9.78 -1.47 -10.50
CA GLY A 17 9.96 -0.03 -10.43
C GLY A 17 8.72 0.76 -10.91
N LYS A 18 8.74 2.07 -10.70
CA LYS A 18 7.63 2.96 -11.08
C LYS A 18 7.31 2.92 -12.57
N ASN A 19 8.32 3.00 -13.42
CA ASN A 19 8.18 3.09 -14.88
C ASN A 19 8.84 1.93 -15.65
N SER A 20 9.71 1.19 -14.99
CA SER A 20 10.45 0.07 -15.58
C SER A 20 10.64 -1.04 -14.58
N PHE A 21 10.82 -2.23 -15.09
CA PHE A 21 11.06 -3.44 -14.31
C PHE A 21 12.45 -3.98 -14.60
N HIS A 22 13.16 -4.40 -13.56
CA HIS A 22 14.39 -5.17 -13.75
C HIS A 22 14.04 -6.65 -13.63
N VAL A 23 14.44 -7.40 -14.65
CA VAL A 23 14.03 -8.78 -14.84
C VAL A 23 15.26 -9.65 -14.95
N VAL A 24 15.35 -10.64 -14.08
CA VAL A 24 16.40 -11.66 -14.09
C VAL A 24 15.75 -13.04 -14.18
N GLY A 25 16.14 -13.81 -15.16
CA GLY A 25 15.68 -15.19 -15.37
C GLY A 25 16.84 -16.17 -15.20
N LEU A 26 16.57 -17.27 -14.49
CA LEU A 26 17.49 -18.38 -14.30
C LEU A 26 17.04 -19.59 -15.12
N ASP A 27 17.99 -20.32 -15.66
CA ASP A 27 17.74 -21.63 -16.26
C ASP A 27 17.60 -22.74 -15.19
N GLY A 28 17.33 -23.97 -15.61
CA GLY A 28 17.18 -25.11 -14.72
C GLY A 28 18.43 -25.48 -13.91
N ARG A 29 19.57 -24.88 -14.23
CA ARG A 29 20.86 -25.06 -13.50
C ARG A 29 21.16 -23.91 -12.55
N GLY A 30 20.28 -22.87 -12.53
CA GLY A 30 20.49 -21.67 -11.72
C GLY A 30 21.41 -20.63 -12.38
N ALA A 31 21.79 -20.79 -13.66
CA ALA A 31 22.57 -19.81 -14.38
C ALA A 31 21.68 -18.70 -14.94
N ILE A 32 22.19 -17.45 -14.97
CA ILE A 32 21.45 -16.30 -15.50
C ILE A 32 21.32 -16.45 -17.02
N ALA A 33 20.10 -16.74 -17.50
CA ALA A 33 19.73 -16.82 -18.91
C ALA A 33 19.09 -15.52 -19.45
N LEU A 34 18.54 -14.68 -18.56
CA LEU A 34 17.91 -13.42 -18.89
C LEU A 34 18.32 -12.36 -17.86
N ARG A 35 18.73 -11.18 -18.34
CA ARG A 35 18.99 -10.00 -17.50
C ARG A 35 18.68 -8.75 -18.30
N GLN A 36 17.49 -8.21 -18.11
CA GLN A 36 16.99 -7.11 -18.92
C GLN A 36 16.17 -6.12 -18.10
N LYS A 37 16.16 -4.88 -18.56
CA LYS A 37 15.25 -3.83 -18.10
C LYS A 37 14.13 -3.67 -19.12
N TRP A 38 12.88 -3.79 -18.67
CA TRP A 38 11.70 -3.65 -19.51
C TRP A 38 10.88 -2.45 -19.10
N SER A 39 10.22 -1.81 -20.03
CA SER A 39 9.19 -0.83 -19.72
C SER A 39 7.92 -1.54 -19.22
N ARG A 40 7.09 -0.82 -18.50
CA ARG A 40 5.82 -1.36 -17.98
C ARG A 40 4.95 -1.98 -19.06
N GLY A 41 4.83 -1.33 -20.22
CA GLY A 41 4.05 -1.85 -21.36
C GLY A 41 4.63 -3.09 -22.06
N GLN A 42 5.94 -3.38 -21.85
CA GLN A 42 6.58 -4.54 -22.47
C GLN A 42 6.48 -5.84 -21.66
N VAL A 43 6.22 -5.74 -20.34
CA VAL A 43 6.33 -6.91 -19.44
C VAL A 43 5.33 -8.00 -19.83
N GLU A 44 4.07 -7.67 -19.97
CA GLU A 44 3.02 -8.65 -20.30
C GLU A 44 3.26 -9.24 -21.69
N THR A 45 3.56 -8.42 -22.71
CA THR A 45 3.81 -8.89 -24.08
C THR A 45 5.01 -9.83 -24.15
N ARG A 46 6.10 -9.51 -23.43
CA ARG A 46 7.30 -10.36 -23.45
C ARG A 46 7.06 -11.68 -22.73
N LEU A 47 6.38 -11.66 -21.59
CA LEU A 47 6.08 -12.86 -20.82
C LEU A 47 5.02 -13.71 -21.51
N ALA A 48 4.05 -13.14 -22.22
CA ALA A 48 3.09 -13.89 -23.04
C ALA A 48 3.75 -14.75 -24.13
N ASN A 49 4.94 -14.34 -24.60
CA ASN A 49 5.71 -15.06 -25.60
C ASN A 49 6.77 -16.01 -25.00
N MET A 50 6.74 -16.24 -23.69
CA MET A 50 7.65 -17.16 -22.99
C MET A 50 6.88 -18.40 -22.52
N PRO A 51 7.55 -19.56 -22.45
CA PRO A 51 6.98 -20.73 -21.77
C PRO A 51 6.60 -20.41 -20.33
N ALA A 52 5.53 -21.06 -19.83
CA ALA A 52 5.12 -20.92 -18.44
C ALA A 52 6.28 -21.25 -17.49
N CYS A 53 6.53 -20.38 -16.53
CA CYS A 53 7.61 -20.52 -15.56
C CYS A 53 7.22 -19.92 -14.20
N LEU A 54 8.03 -20.18 -13.18
CA LEU A 54 7.89 -19.59 -11.86
C LEU A 54 8.33 -18.11 -11.91
N ILE A 55 7.49 -17.20 -11.42
CA ILE A 55 7.80 -15.75 -11.38
C ILE A 55 7.67 -15.22 -9.96
N GLY A 56 8.77 -14.72 -9.40
CA GLY A 56 8.81 -14.04 -8.12
C GLY A 56 8.71 -12.53 -8.25
N MET A 57 8.02 -11.89 -7.30
CA MET A 57 7.93 -10.44 -7.17
C MET A 57 7.80 -10.06 -5.69
N GLU A 58 8.29 -8.89 -5.30
CA GLU A 58 7.95 -8.32 -4.00
C GLU A 58 6.49 -7.84 -3.98
N ALA A 59 5.82 -8.02 -2.84
CA ALA A 59 4.46 -7.52 -2.60
C ALA A 59 4.50 -6.00 -2.37
N CYS A 60 4.54 -5.24 -3.44
CA CYS A 60 4.56 -3.78 -3.47
C CYS A 60 3.38 -3.20 -4.27
N VAL A 61 3.35 -1.88 -4.44
CA VAL A 61 2.33 -1.20 -5.26
C VAL A 61 2.40 -1.68 -6.71
N GLY A 62 1.28 -2.18 -7.23
CA GLY A 62 1.17 -2.74 -8.60
C GLY A 62 1.48 -4.23 -8.71
N ALA A 63 2.10 -4.85 -7.69
CA ALA A 63 2.47 -6.27 -7.73
C ALA A 63 1.25 -7.20 -7.84
N HIS A 64 0.17 -6.90 -7.14
CA HIS A 64 -1.06 -7.71 -7.21
C HIS A 64 -1.71 -7.67 -8.60
N HIS A 65 -1.73 -6.50 -9.25
CA HIS A 65 -2.21 -6.39 -10.63
C HIS A 65 -1.36 -7.24 -11.56
N LEU A 66 -0.04 -7.07 -11.52
CA LEU A 66 0.89 -7.80 -12.37
C LEU A 66 0.79 -9.32 -12.12
N SER A 67 0.71 -9.75 -10.86
CA SER A 67 0.54 -11.16 -10.50
C SER A 67 -0.72 -11.77 -11.14
N ARG A 68 -1.86 -11.07 -11.10
CA ARG A 68 -3.09 -11.55 -11.76
C ARG A 68 -2.90 -11.67 -13.28
N ARG A 69 -2.26 -10.67 -13.91
CA ARG A 69 -2.00 -10.69 -15.36
C ARG A 69 -1.11 -11.87 -15.75
N LEU A 70 -0.03 -12.08 -15.01
CA LEU A 70 0.93 -13.16 -15.30
C LEU A 70 0.32 -14.56 -15.08
N ARG A 71 -0.55 -14.70 -14.08
CA ARG A 71 -1.30 -15.96 -13.87
C ARG A 71 -2.28 -16.25 -15.02
N LEU A 72 -2.94 -15.22 -15.56
CA LEU A 72 -3.78 -15.36 -16.76
C LEU A 72 -2.97 -15.78 -18.01
N LEU A 73 -1.67 -15.44 -18.06
CA LEU A 73 -0.76 -15.89 -19.11
C LEU A 73 -0.21 -17.32 -18.86
N GLY A 74 -0.61 -17.97 -17.75
CA GLY A 74 -0.21 -19.34 -17.41
C GLY A 74 1.05 -19.45 -16.56
N HIS A 75 1.67 -18.34 -16.13
CA HIS A 75 2.83 -18.38 -15.25
C HIS A 75 2.43 -18.63 -13.78
N ASP A 76 3.33 -19.28 -13.01
CA ASP A 76 3.21 -19.38 -11.55
C ASP A 76 3.77 -18.10 -10.90
N ALA A 77 2.96 -17.04 -10.87
CA ALA A 77 3.35 -15.76 -10.32
C ALA A 77 3.09 -15.71 -8.80
N ARG A 78 4.15 -15.50 -8.03
CA ARG A 78 4.15 -15.50 -6.57
C ARG A 78 4.63 -14.16 -6.00
N LEU A 79 3.95 -13.68 -4.96
CA LEU A 79 4.29 -12.46 -4.25
C LEU A 79 4.97 -12.80 -2.92
N MET A 80 6.05 -12.10 -2.61
CA MET A 80 6.83 -12.30 -1.37
C MET A 80 6.88 -11.00 -0.55
N PRO A 81 6.79 -11.06 0.77
CA PRO A 81 7.04 -9.90 1.62
C PRO A 81 8.48 -9.41 1.47
N ALA A 82 8.68 -8.10 1.32
CA ALA A 82 10.00 -7.49 1.16
C ALA A 82 11.02 -7.90 2.24
N LYS A 83 10.55 -8.11 3.48
CA LYS A 83 11.41 -8.54 4.60
C LYS A 83 12.13 -9.88 4.36
N TYR A 84 11.50 -10.78 3.59
CA TYR A 84 12.09 -12.08 3.29
C TYR A 84 13.04 -12.03 2.08
N VAL A 85 12.80 -11.12 1.14
CA VAL A 85 13.68 -10.94 -0.03
C VAL A 85 14.99 -10.27 0.37
N ARG A 86 14.95 -9.32 1.30
CA ARG A 86 16.15 -8.60 1.78
C ARG A 86 17.29 -9.51 2.25
N ALA A 87 16.97 -10.68 2.79
CA ALA A 87 17.98 -11.65 3.23
C ALA A 87 18.85 -12.21 2.08
N TYR A 88 18.39 -12.10 0.85
CA TYR A 88 19.07 -12.57 -0.36
C TYR A 88 19.77 -11.44 -1.13
N SER A 89 19.55 -10.19 -0.77
CA SER A 89 20.19 -9.04 -1.41
C SER A 89 21.65 -8.95 -0.98
N LYS A 90 22.57 -8.96 -1.96
CA LYS A 90 24.04 -8.95 -1.72
C LYS A 90 24.61 -7.57 -2.07
N GLY A 91 25.13 -6.84 -1.09
CA GLY A 91 25.93 -5.62 -1.30
C GLY A 91 25.08 -4.34 -1.48
N GLN A 92 25.63 -3.34 -2.17
CA GLN A 92 24.98 -2.06 -2.38
C GLN A 92 23.72 -2.19 -3.25
N LYS A 93 22.70 -1.38 -2.97
CA LYS A 93 21.40 -1.37 -3.65
C LYS A 93 21.58 -1.18 -5.16
N ASN A 94 21.08 -2.16 -5.93
CA ASN A 94 21.06 -2.12 -7.39
C ASN A 94 19.84 -2.94 -7.84
N ASP A 95 19.01 -2.33 -8.66
CA ASP A 95 17.72 -2.92 -9.09
C ASP A 95 17.85 -4.31 -9.73
N PHE A 96 18.97 -4.60 -10.43
CA PHE A 96 19.22 -5.94 -10.95
C PHE A 96 19.61 -6.94 -9.86
N ARG A 97 20.32 -6.50 -8.82
CA ARG A 97 20.61 -7.37 -7.66
C ARG A 97 19.35 -7.66 -6.85
N ASP A 98 18.42 -6.69 -6.79
CA ASP A 98 17.13 -6.90 -6.16
C ASP A 98 16.32 -7.93 -6.97
N ALA A 99 16.31 -7.88 -8.30
CA ALA A 99 15.71 -8.91 -9.14
C ALA A 99 16.39 -10.28 -9.01
N GLU A 100 17.71 -10.33 -8.86
CA GLU A 100 18.46 -11.57 -8.57
C GLU A 100 18.09 -12.15 -7.20
N ALA A 101 17.99 -11.32 -6.18
CA ALA A 101 17.53 -11.73 -4.84
C ALA A 101 16.10 -12.28 -4.88
N ILE A 102 15.21 -11.66 -5.64
CA ILE A 102 13.82 -12.09 -5.83
C ILE A 102 13.76 -13.48 -6.49
N VAL A 103 14.52 -13.73 -7.56
CA VAL A 103 14.51 -15.03 -8.24
C VAL A 103 15.14 -16.15 -7.40
N GLU A 104 16.12 -15.84 -6.57
CA GLU A 104 16.65 -16.80 -5.61
C GLU A 104 15.63 -17.12 -4.52
N ALA A 105 14.99 -16.08 -3.96
CA ALA A 105 14.04 -16.20 -2.87
C ALA A 105 12.79 -17.01 -3.25
N VAL A 106 12.22 -16.79 -4.44
CA VAL A 106 10.98 -17.44 -4.87
C VAL A 106 11.10 -18.96 -5.01
N GLN A 107 12.32 -19.45 -5.23
CA GLN A 107 12.61 -20.89 -5.38
C GLN A 107 12.78 -21.64 -4.05
N ARG A 108 12.79 -20.91 -2.91
CA ARG A 108 13.05 -21.54 -1.60
C ARG A 108 11.81 -22.27 -1.09
N PRO A 109 11.94 -23.56 -0.68
CA PRO A 109 10.81 -24.35 -0.19
C PRO A 109 10.12 -23.75 1.05
N THR A 110 10.90 -23.02 1.87
CA THR A 110 10.43 -22.40 3.12
C THR A 110 9.89 -20.98 2.94
N MET A 111 9.86 -20.46 1.68
CA MET A 111 9.39 -19.11 1.41
C MET A 111 7.89 -18.97 1.71
N LYS A 112 7.54 -17.93 2.46
CA LYS A 112 6.14 -17.57 2.71
C LYS A 112 5.68 -16.58 1.66
N PHE A 113 4.62 -16.93 0.96
CA PHE A 113 4.04 -16.09 -0.08
C PHE A 113 2.85 -15.28 0.44
N VAL A 114 2.62 -14.14 -0.20
CA VAL A 114 1.43 -13.32 -0.01
C VAL A 114 0.40 -13.71 -1.04
N ALA A 115 -0.83 -13.97 -0.63
CA ALA A 115 -1.92 -14.22 -1.55
C ALA A 115 -2.12 -13.03 -2.51
N THR A 116 -2.32 -13.33 -3.79
CA THR A 116 -2.62 -12.30 -4.78
C THR A 116 -4.05 -11.80 -4.55
N LYS A 117 -4.17 -10.54 -4.19
CA LYS A 117 -5.47 -9.91 -3.94
C LYS A 117 -6.26 -9.72 -5.23
N THR A 118 -7.57 -9.87 -5.15
CA THR A 118 -8.53 -9.51 -6.21
C THR A 118 -8.63 -7.99 -6.36
N GLY A 119 -9.35 -7.50 -7.37
CA GLY A 119 -9.70 -6.08 -7.51
C GLY A 119 -10.45 -5.58 -6.30
N ASP A 120 -11.53 -6.27 -5.94
CA ASP A 120 -12.42 -5.90 -4.83
C ASP A 120 -11.68 -5.85 -3.47
N GLN A 121 -10.76 -6.80 -3.22
CA GLN A 121 -9.92 -6.78 -2.03
C GLN A 121 -8.96 -5.57 -1.99
N LEU A 122 -8.50 -5.12 -3.15
CA LEU A 122 -7.66 -3.91 -3.23
C LEU A 122 -8.50 -2.65 -3.06
N ASP A 123 -9.72 -2.61 -3.55
CA ASP A 123 -10.65 -1.49 -3.38
C ASP A 123 -11.05 -1.36 -1.91
N LEU A 124 -11.42 -2.46 -1.26
CA LEU A 124 -11.67 -2.46 0.18
C LEU A 124 -10.43 -1.99 0.98
N GLN A 125 -9.24 -2.45 0.62
CA GLN A 125 -8.00 -1.97 1.24
C GLN A 125 -7.78 -0.47 1.03
N ALA A 126 -8.14 0.06 -0.14
CA ALA A 126 -8.04 1.49 -0.43
C ALA A 126 -8.99 2.31 0.44
N LEU A 127 -10.24 1.87 0.61
CA LEU A 127 -11.21 2.51 1.50
C LEU A 127 -10.71 2.57 2.94
N HIS A 128 -10.21 1.47 3.48
CA HIS A 128 -9.61 1.44 4.82
C HIS A 128 -8.46 2.46 4.96
N ARG A 129 -7.54 2.51 4.01
CA ARG A 129 -6.42 3.47 4.03
C ARG A 129 -6.87 4.93 3.95
N VAL A 130 -7.89 5.21 3.15
CA VAL A 130 -8.47 6.56 3.08
C VAL A 130 -9.13 6.92 4.40
N ARG A 131 -9.92 6.01 4.97
CA ARG A 131 -10.57 6.21 6.26
C ARG A 131 -9.55 6.47 7.37
N GLU A 132 -8.49 5.67 7.48
CA GLU A 132 -7.40 5.87 8.46
C GLU A 132 -6.76 7.25 8.32
N ARG A 133 -6.51 7.70 7.10
CA ARG A 133 -5.97 9.04 6.84
C ARG A 133 -6.92 10.14 7.34
N LEU A 134 -8.23 10.01 7.07
CA LEU A 134 -9.22 10.99 7.53
C LEU A 134 -9.34 11.01 9.05
N VAL A 135 -9.28 9.85 9.71
CA VAL A 135 -9.24 9.75 11.18
C VAL A 135 -8.01 10.45 11.75
N SER A 136 -6.85 10.27 11.12
CA SER A 136 -5.61 10.96 11.52
C SER A 136 -5.72 12.48 11.35
N GLN A 137 -6.26 12.97 10.24
CA GLN A 137 -6.51 14.39 10.01
C GLN A 137 -7.47 14.98 11.04
N ARG A 138 -8.57 14.30 11.34
CA ARG A 138 -9.52 14.69 12.38
C ARG A 138 -8.83 14.81 13.75
N THR A 139 -8.01 13.83 14.10
CA THR A 139 -7.26 13.84 15.36
C THR A 139 -6.31 15.04 15.44
N GLY A 140 -5.65 15.37 14.33
CA GLY A 140 -4.80 16.55 14.22
C GLY A 140 -5.57 17.86 14.48
N ILE A 141 -6.74 18.02 13.85
CA ILE A 141 -7.60 19.20 14.06
C ILE A 141 -8.06 19.32 15.52
N ILE A 142 -8.51 18.22 16.12
CA ILE A 142 -8.95 18.20 17.51
C ILE A 142 -7.82 18.60 18.46
N ASN A 143 -6.63 18.10 18.23
CA ASN A 143 -5.47 18.44 19.04
C ASN A 143 -5.09 19.92 18.87
N GLN A 144 -5.19 20.44 17.65
CA GLN A 144 -4.92 21.86 17.37
C GLN A 144 -5.93 22.78 18.06
N ILE A 145 -7.22 22.47 18.01
CA ILE A 145 -8.26 23.22 18.72
C ILE A 145 -7.95 23.22 20.24
N ARG A 146 -7.64 22.06 20.80
CA ARG A 146 -7.28 21.97 22.24
C ARG A 146 -6.05 22.79 22.60
N ALA A 147 -5.02 22.76 21.75
CA ALA A 147 -3.80 23.54 21.97
C ALA A 147 -4.12 25.04 21.98
N PHE A 148 -4.91 25.53 21.01
CA PHE A 148 -5.30 26.95 20.97
C PHE A 148 -6.11 27.39 22.18
N LEU A 149 -7.03 26.55 22.66
CA LEU A 149 -7.79 26.79 23.87
C LEU A 149 -6.90 26.81 25.12
N LEU A 150 -5.99 25.83 25.24
CA LEU A 150 -5.08 25.69 26.37
C LEU A 150 -4.12 26.88 26.49
N GLU A 151 -3.58 27.37 25.35
CA GLU A 151 -2.74 28.60 25.32
C GLU A 151 -3.48 29.85 25.80
N ARG A 152 -4.80 29.80 25.89
CA ARG A 152 -5.68 30.86 26.42
C ARG A 152 -6.22 30.55 27.82
N GLY A 153 -5.64 29.52 28.49
CA GLY A 153 -6.07 29.11 29.83
C GLY A 153 -7.40 28.36 29.87
N VAL A 154 -7.91 27.93 28.72
CA VAL A 154 -9.15 27.14 28.61
C VAL A 154 -8.81 25.67 28.47
N ALA A 155 -8.89 24.92 29.56
CA ALA A 155 -8.68 23.48 29.56
C ALA A 155 -9.99 22.74 29.27
N VAL A 156 -9.99 21.89 28.24
CA VAL A 156 -11.11 21.00 27.89
C VAL A 156 -10.71 19.55 28.18
N ARG A 157 -11.58 18.79 28.85
CA ARG A 157 -11.33 17.39 29.19
C ARG A 157 -11.07 16.54 27.93
N GLN A 158 -10.31 15.46 28.10
CA GLN A 158 -10.03 14.52 27.02
C GLN A 158 -11.30 13.81 26.54
N GLY A 159 -11.31 13.44 25.27
CA GLY A 159 -12.42 12.76 24.59
C GLY A 159 -13.02 13.60 23.47
N LEU A 160 -13.25 12.97 22.34
CA LEU A 160 -13.85 13.59 21.14
C LEU A 160 -15.26 14.09 21.44
N ARG A 161 -16.07 13.28 22.11
CA ARG A 161 -17.45 13.64 22.46
C ARG A 161 -17.51 14.81 23.42
N VAL A 162 -16.56 14.88 24.37
CA VAL A 162 -16.51 15.95 25.36
C VAL A 162 -16.21 17.29 24.67
N LEU A 163 -15.15 17.34 23.85
CA LEU A 163 -14.83 18.57 23.11
C LEU A 163 -15.99 19.01 22.22
N ARG A 164 -16.66 18.08 21.53
CA ARG A 164 -17.81 18.40 20.67
C ARG A 164 -18.95 19.05 21.45
N ALA A 165 -19.23 18.55 22.66
CA ALA A 165 -20.29 19.07 23.50
C ALA A 165 -19.91 20.43 24.14
N GLU A 166 -18.67 20.61 24.56
CA GLU A 166 -18.23 21.80 25.31
C GLU A 166 -17.83 22.97 24.39
N LEU A 167 -17.32 22.70 23.20
CA LEU A 167 -16.76 23.72 22.30
C LEU A 167 -17.72 24.90 21.98
N PRO A 168 -19.00 24.67 21.62
CA PRO A 168 -19.92 25.79 21.37
C PRO A 168 -20.10 26.71 22.58
N GLY A 169 -20.21 26.14 23.77
CA GLY A 169 -20.33 26.89 25.03
C GLY A 169 -19.05 27.69 25.34
N VAL A 170 -17.87 27.09 25.13
CA VAL A 170 -16.59 27.74 25.31
C VAL A 170 -16.46 28.94 24.37
N LEU A 171 -16.79 28.79 23.09
CA LEU A 171 -16.68 29.87 22.11
C LEU A 171 -17.67 31.03 22.40
N ALA A 172 -18.84 30.71 22.96
CA ALA A 172 -19.85 31.71 23.31
C ALA A 172 -19.53 32.48 24.61
N THR A 173 -18.86 31.84 25.59
CA THR A 173 -18.73 32.42 26.94
C THR A 173 -17.32 32.93 27.25
N ARG A 174 -16.29 32.54 26.52
CA ARG A 174 -14.89 32.88 26.79
C ARG A 174 -14.33 33.99 25.90
N CYS A 175 -15.17 34.98 25.56
CA CYS A 175 -14.73 36.19 24.85
C CYS A 175 -13.80 37.09 25.69
N ASP A 176 -13.66 36.85 26.98
CA ASP A 176 -12.67 37.48 27.86
C ASP A 176 -11.22 37.09 27.50
N VAL A 177 -11.00 35.86 27.00
CA VAL A 177 -9.68 35.30 26.67
C VAL A 177 -9.52 34.91 25.20
N LEU A 178 -10.61 34.75 24.46
CA LEU A 178 -10.61 34.40 23.03
C LEU A 178 -10.89 35.65 22.18
N ALA A 179 -9.87 36.21 21.54
CA ALA A 179 -10.05 37.31 20.61
C ALA A 179 -10.84 36.86 19.36
N PRO A 180 -11.62 37.75 18.71
CA PRO A 180 -12.43 37.39 17.53
C PRO A 180 -11.72 36.61 16.42
N PRO A 181 -10.46 36.90 16.06
CA PRO A 181 -9.72 36.09 15.09
C PRO A 181 -9.51 34.63 15.53
N MET A 182 -9.28 34.40 16.84
CA MET A 182 -9.10 33.06 17.38
C MET A 182 -10.40 32.26 17.36
N VAL A 183 -11.51 32.91 17.70
CA VAL A 183 -12.84 32.29 17.61
C VAL A 183 -13.12 31.83 16.18
N ARG A 184 -12.90 32.68 15.18
CA ARG A 184 -13.08 32.32 13.76
C ARG A 184 -12.21 31.12 13.34
N ILE A 185 -10.92 31.13 13.72
CA ILE A 185 -10.01 30.01 13.40
C ILE A 185 -10.51 28.69 14.02
N ILE A 186 -10.98 28.75 15.26
CA ILE A 186 -11.49 27.54 15.93
C ILE A 186 -12.80 27.08 15.30
N GLU A 187 -13.70 28.01 14.91
CA GLU A 187 -14.94 27.71 14.20
C GLU A 187 -14.69 27.07 12.85
N ASP A 188 -13.72 27.58 12.08
CA ASP A 188 -13.29 27.01 10.79
C ASP A 188 -12.77 25.58 10.97
N LEU A 189 -11.89 25.37 11.95
CA LEU A 189 -11.38 24.04 12.30
C LEU A 189 -12.49 23.08 12.76
N ALA A 190 -13.46 23.58 13.52
CA ALA A 190 -14.63 22.80 13.93
C ALA A 190 -15.53 22.45 12.73
N GLY A 191 -15.60 23.33 11.74
CA GLY A 191 -16.25 23.07 10.46
C GLY A 191 -15.54 21.94 9.68
N ASP A 192 -14.21 22.02 9.57
CA ASP A 192 -13.41 20.96 8.94
C ASP A 192 -13.57 19.61 9.67
N TRP A 193 -13.58 19.63 10.99
CA TRP A 193 -13.82 18.45 11.78
C TRP A 193 -15.17 17.79 11.47
N ARG A 194 -16.26 18.56 11.41
CA ARG A 194 -17.60 18.05 11.05
C ARG A 194 -17.59 17.38 9.68
N ARG A 195 -17.01 18.04 8.68
CA ARG A 195 -16.86 17.48 7.32
C ARG A 195 -16.07 16.18 7.29
N LEU A 196 -15.03 16.08 8.11
CA LEU A 196 -14.26 14.82 8.23
C LEU A 196 -15.07 13.71 8.89
N ASP A 197 -15.87 14.03 9.92
CA ASP A 197 -16.74 13.03 10.58
C ASP A 197 -17.75 12.45 9.61
N GLU A 198 -18.44 13.29 8.84
CA GLU A 198 -19.41 12.87 7.82
C GLU A 198 -18.76 11.94 6.78
N ARG A 199 -17.57 12.29 6.32
CA ARG A 199 -16.83 11.46 5.35
C ARG A 199 -16.34 10.13 5.95
N ILE A 200 -15.90 10.13 7.21
CA ILE A 200 -15.48 8.91 7.92
C ILE A 200 -16.66 7.98 8.11
N GLU A 201 -17.83 8.52 8.46
CA GLU A 201 -19.06 7.75 8.64
C GLU A 201 -19.52 7.13 7.32
N ALA A 202 -19.58 7.91 6.24
CA ALA A 202 -19.93 7.42 4.91
C ALA A 202 -19.01 6.29 4.46
N LEU A 203 -17.67 6.46 4.58
CA LEU A 203 -16.70 5.41 4.24
C LEU A 203 -16.83 4.18 5.14
N SER A 204 -17.19 4.35 6.41
CA SER A 204 -17.38 3.22 7.33
C SER A 204 -18.57 2.37 6.90
N GLY A 205 -19.67 2.98 6.52
CA GLY A 205 -20.85 2.28 5.99
C GLY A 205 -20.57 1.57 4.65
N GLU A 206 -19.78 2.20 3.77
CA GLU A 206 -19.37 1.57 2.51
C GLU A 206 -18.48 0.35 2.76
N ILE A 207 -17.52 0.44 3.67
CA ILE A 207 -16.64 -0.67 4.08
C ILE A 207 -17.48 -1.82 4.64
N GLU A 208 -18.41 -1.56 5.54
CA GLU A 208 -19.29 -2.58 6.13
C GLU A 208 -20.13 -3.30 5.07
N THR A 209 -20.64 -2.56 4.09
CA THR A 209 -21.43 -3.13 2.99
C THR A 209 -20.59 -4.04 2.10
N LEU A 210 -19.37 -3.63 1.74
CA LEU A 210 -18.47 -4.41 0.90
C LEU A 210 -17.91 -5.64 1.63
N ASP A 211 -17.60 -5.51 2.91
CA ASP A 211 -17.08 -6.62 3.73
C ASP A 211 -18.13 -7.73 3.89
N ALA A 212 -19.38 -7.35 4.09
CA ALA A 212 -20.52 -8.29 4.16
C ALA A 212 -20.78 -9.04 2.84
N GLY A 213 -20.42 -8.46 1.70
CA GLY A 213 -20.57 -9.05 0.36
C GLY A 213 -19.39 -9.91 -0.10
N MET A 214 -18.26 -9.86 0.61
CA MET A 214 -17.08 -10.64 0.22
C MET A 214 -17.19 -12.10 0.68
N PRO A 215 -16.93 -13.08 -0.21
CA PRO A 215 -16.81 -14.47 0.20
C PRO A 215 -15.65 -14.61 1.19
N ALA A 216 -15.87 -15.40 2.25
CA ALA A 216 -14.82 -15.72 3.20
C ALA A 216 -13.56 -16.21 2.46
N ALA A 217 -12.39 -15.66 2.77
CA ALA A 217 -11.14 -16.10 2.19
C ALA A 217 -10.96 -17.59 2.47
N SER A 218 -11.11 -18.42 1.43
CA SER A 218 -10.74 -19.83 1.50
C SER A 218 -9.26 -19.91 1.79
N GLY A 219 -8.91 -20.42 3.00
CA GLY A 219 -7.57 -20.59 3.53
C GLY A 219 -6.73 -21.60 2.71
#